data_8ec7ab3e1b2a58baf2aa7b9b3323f9e7
#
_entry.id   8ec7ab3e1b2a58baf2aa7b9b3323f9e7
#
_cell.length_a   1.000
_cell.length_b   1.000
_cell.length_c   1.000
_cell.angle_alpha   90.00
_cell.angle_beta   90.00
_cell.angle_gamma   90.00
#
_symmetry.space_group_name_H-M   'P 1'
#
loop_
_entity.id
_entity.type
_entity.pdbx_description
1 polymer ?
#
loop_
_entity_poly.entity_id
_entity_poly.type
_entity_poly.pdbx_seq_one_letter_code
_entity_poly.pdbx_strand_id
1 'polypeptide(L)'
;NRVELGYTVGTPQIGKIRNGKYAAFLASGYAAKQIASQENKTALYVYDLKDTLGMPIAKIEAPGGKGGLSSPTLVDKDLDGIVDIAYAGDRGGNMYRFDLSNSDSSKWSAKVIFEGDKPITSAPAVSRLADKRVVIFGTGSDLSEEDVVGTNQQYIYGIFDDDKRTVKVTVQNGTAGGLLEQNLTQENKTLFLTNNKASGGSADKGWVVKLREG
;
A
#
# COMPACT_ATOMS: atom_id res chain seq x y z
N ASN A 1 0.19 12.60 -21.23
CA ASN A 1 0.44 12.42 -19.77
C ASN A 1 -0.38 13.46 -18.99
N ARG A 2 -1.65 13.17 -18.79
CA ARG A 2 -2.52 14.05 -17.99
C ARG A 2 -2.31 13.73 -16.52
N VAL A 3 -2.05 14.77 -15.72
CA VAL A 3 -2.04 14.67 -14.27
C VAL A 3 -3.49 14.65 -13.78
N GLU A 4 -3.89 13.59 -13.10
CA GLU A 4 -5.24 13.40 -12.57
C GLU A 4 -5.09 13.16 -11.05
N LEU A 5 -4.81 14.24 -10.32
CA LEU A 5 -4.73 14.19 -8.86
C LEU A 5 -6.11 14.46 -8.27
N GLY A 6 -6.50 13.60 -7.33
CA GLY A 6 -7.63 13.84 -6.45
C GLY A 6 -7.21 14.62 -5.20
N TYR A 7 -7.93 14.44 -4.10
CA TYR A 7 -7.53 14.98 -2.81
C TYR A 7 -6.31 14.21 -2.29
N THR A 8 -5.16 14.86 -2.33
CA THR A 8 -3.87 14.31 -1.89
C THR A 8 -3.67 14.61 -0.39
N VAL A 9 -4.39 13.92 0.46
CA VAL A 9 -4.24 14.03 1.92
C VAL A 9 -3.05 13.22 2.46
N GLY A 10 -2.40 12.44 1.61
CA GLY A 10 -1.26 11.64 1.96
C GLY A 10 0.04 12.43 2.05
N THR A 11 1.06 11.82 2.66
CA THR A 11 2.40 12.38 2.79
C THR A 11 3.23 12.03 1.56
N PRO A 12 3.74 13.00 0.79
CA PRO A 12 4.72 12.74 -0.24
C PRO A 12 6.02 12.21 0.35
N GLN A 13 6.71 11.36 -0.39
CA GLN A 13 8.03 10.87 -0.01
C GLN A 13 9.09 11.39 -0.99
N ILE A 14 10.30 11.60 -0.50
CA ILE A 14 11.42 12.06 -1.31
C ILE A 14 12.51 10.99 -1.27
N GLY A 15 13.09 10.69 -2.43
CA GLY A 15 14.18 9.74 -2.56
C GLY A 15 14.96 9.91 -3.84
N LYS A 16 16.18 9.39 -3.84
CA LYS A 16 17.04 9.34 -5.04
C LYS A 16 16.62 8.14 -5.89
N ILE A 17 16.43 8.37 -7.18
CA ILE A 17 16.08 7.33 -8.15
C ILE A 17 17.28 6.84 -8.94
N ARG A 18 17.16 5.71 -9.64
CA ARG A 18 18.27 4.98 -10.29
C ARG A 18 19.02 5.80 -11.35
N ASN A 19 18.42 6.82 -11.94
CA ASN A 19 19.10 7.73 -12.87
C ASN A 19 19.89 8.86 -12.18
N GLY A 20 19.98 8.86 -10.85
CA GLY A 20 20.71 9.83 -10.03
C GLY A 20 19.95 11.09 -9.65
N LYS A 21 18.73 11.27 -10.11
CA LYS A 21 17.88 12.42 -9.74
C LYS A 21 17.23 12.20 -8.38
N TYR A 22 16.98 13.30 -7.66
CA TYR A 22 16.08 13.28 -6.50
C TYR A 22 14.65 13.55 -6.94
N ALA A 23 13.75 12.73 -6.48
CA ALA A 23 12.34 12.76 -6.89
C ALA A 23 11.40 12.81 -5.70
N ALA A 24 10.24 13.42 -5.92
CA ALA A 24 9.08 13.35 -5.03
C ALA A 24 8.09 12.30 -5.57
N PHE A 25 7.65 11.44 -4.66
CA PHE A 25 6.67 10.39 -4.92
C PHE A 25 5.35 10.80 -4.31
N LEU A 26 4.34 10.97 -5.14
CA LEU A 26 3.03 11.48 -4.76
C LEU A 26 1.94 10.50 -5.21
N ALA A 27 1.12 10.07 -4.26
CA ALA A 27 -0.04 9.25 -4.57
C ALA A 27 -1.13 10.09 -5.26
N SER A 28 -1.94 9.46 -6.12
CA SER A 28 -3.05 10.12 -6.82
C SER A 28 -4.12 10.69 -5.90
N GLY A 29 -4.21 10.20 -4.66
CA GLY A 29 -5.21 10.66 -3.70
C GLY A 29 -6.63 10.17 -4.02
N TYR A 30 -7.62 10.77 -3.39
CA TYR A 30 -9.02 10.32 -3.44
C TYR A 30 -9.89 11.25 -4.28
N ALA A 31 -10.86 10.68 -5.01
CA ALA A 31 -11.87 11.47 -5.69
C ALA A 31 -12.83 12.12 -4.69
N ALA A 32 -13.24 13.37 -4.97
CA ALA A 32 -14.37 13.96 -4.25
C ALA A 32 -15.66 13.24 -4.63
N LYS A 33 -16.59 13.09 -3.67
CA LYS A 33 -17.93 12.53 -3.92
C LYS A 33 -18.66 13.15 -5.12
N GLN A 34 -18.45 14.46 -5.35
CA GLN A 34 -19.07 15.21 -6.43
C GLN A 34 -18.40 15.03 -7.80
N ILE A 35 -17.22 14.44 -7.85
CA ILE A 35 -16.49 14.13 -9.08
C ILE A 35 -16.64 12.63 -9.41
N ALA A 36 -17.67 11.98 -8.91
CA ALA A 36 -17.94 10.55 -9.09
C ALA A 36 -18.14 10.10 -10.55
N SER A 37 -18.22 11.02 -11.50
CA SER A 37 -18.26 10.72 -12.94
C SER A 37 -16.86 10.59 -13.58
N GLN A 38 -15.80 10.94 -12.87
CA GLN A 38 -14.42 10.74 -13.32
C GLN A 38 -13.80 9.68 -12.41
N GLU A 39 -13.57 8.50 -12.96
CA GLU A 39 -12.79 7.47 -12.30
C GLU A 39 -11.43 8.05 -11.92
N ASN A 40 -11.22 8.28 -10.62
CA ASN A 40 -9.92 8.70 -10.13
C ASN A 40 -8.97 7.52 -10.26
N LYS A 41 -8.11 7.56 -11.27
CA LYS A 41 -7.17 6.48 -11.52
C LYS A 41 -6.19 6.35 -10.38
N THR A 42 -6.10 5.16 -9.82
CA THR A 42 -5.12 4.79 -8.81
C THR A 42 -3.73 4.80 -9.45
N ALA A 43 -2.90 5.76 -9.09
CA ALA A 43 -1.58 5.93 -9.69
C ALA A 43 -0.57 6.55 -8.71
N LEU A 44 0.70 6.20 -8.91
CA LEU A 44 1.85 6.85 -8.28
C LEU A 44 2.48 7.82 -9.26
N TYR A 45 2.61 9.08 -8.86
CA TYR A 45 3.27 10.14 -9.62
C TYR A 45 4.67 10.37 -9.08
N VAL A 46 5.63 10.53 -9.98
CA VAL A 46 7.03 10.80 -9.62
C VAL A 46 7.50 12.07 -10.31
N TYR A 47 7.96 13.04 -9.52
CA TYR A 47 8.41 14.34 -10.00
C TYR A 47 9.90 14.55 -9.72
N ASP A 48 10.64 15.09 -10.69
CA ASP A 48 11.99 15.57 -10.48
C ASP A 48 11.95 16.84 -9.60
N LEU A 49 12.66 16.85 -8.47
CA LEU A 49 12.69 18.02 -7.59
C LEU A 49 13.36 19.25 -8.20
N LYS A 50 14.10 19.08 -9.29
CA LYS A 50 14.73 20.19 -10.03
C LYS A 50 13.90 20.67 -11.21
N ASP A 51 12.82 19.97 -11.55
CA ASP A 51 11.95 20.39 -12.65
C ASP A 51 10.99 21.47 -12.17
N THR A 52 11.08 22.64 -12.81
CA THR A 52 10.22 23.79 -12.53
C THR A 52 8.94 23.81 -13.39
N LEU A 53 8.80 22.91 -14.35
CA LEU A 53 7.69 22.86 -15.28
C LEU A 53 6.49 22.07 -14.74
N GLY A 54 6.67 21.38 -13.60
CA GLY A 54 5.60 20.63 -12.96
C GLY A 54 5.15 19.38 -13.71
N MET A 55 5.96 18.87 -14.62
CA MET A 55 5.68 17.64 -15.35
C MET A 55 6.22 16.43 -14.62
N PRO A 56 5.42 15.36 -14.43
CA PRO A 56 5.93 14.16 -13.79
C PRO A 56 6.93 13.42 -14.68
N ILE A 57 7.98 12.87 -14.07
CA ILE A 57 8.90 11.90 -14.70
C ILE A 57 8.11 10.66 -15.12
N ALA A 58 7.20 10.21 -14.25
CA ALA A 58 6.38 9.04 -14.47
C ALA A 58 5.01 9.18 -13.79
N LYS A 59 4.01 8.57 -14.43
CA LYS A 59 2.71 8.22 -13.86
C LYS A 59 2.59 6.70 -13.97
N ILE A 60 2.61 6.00 -12.83
CA ILE A 60 2.53 4.55 -12.78
C ILE A 60 1.13 4.18 -12.33
N GLU A 61 0.30 3.75 -13.28
CA GLU A 61 -1.07 3.30 -12.97
C GLU A 61 -1.05 1.95 -12.27
N ALA A 62 -1.81 1.84 -11.20
CA ALA A 62 -1.97 0.61 -10.45
C ALA A 62 -3.02 -0.29 -11.10
N PRO A 63 -2.69 -1.55 -11.44
CA PRO A 63 -3.63 -2.44 -12.11
C PRO A 63 -4.82 -2.78 -11.21
N GLY A 64 -6.03 -2.64 -11.74
CA GLY A 64 -7.27 -2.92 -10.99
C GLY A 64 -7.54 -1.97 -9.84
N GLY A 65 -7.00 -0.75 -9.88
CA GLY A 65 -7.18 0.26 -8.83
C GLY A 65 -8.64 0.63 -8.59
N LYS A 66 -9.01 0.77 -7.32
CA LYS A 66 -10.40 0.92 -6.88
C LYS A 66 -10.59 2.15 -5.98
N GLY A 67 -10.16 3.31 -6.39
CA GLY A 67 -10.54 4.49 -5.62
C GLY A 67 -9.44 5.36 -5.08
N GLY A 68 -8.33 5.42 -5.78
CA GLY A 68 -7.23 6.32 -5.46
C GLY A 68 -6.18 5.73 -4.53
N LEU A 69 -4.95 6.17 -4.72
CA LEU A 69 -3.79 5.66 -3.99
C LEU A 69 -3.55 6.48 -2.71
N SER A 70 -3.18 5.80 -1.65
CA SER A 70 -2.77 6.37 -0.37
C SER A 70 -1.26 6.63 -0.34
N SER A 71 -0.77 7.20 0.76
CA SER A 71 0.64 7.53 0.95
C SER A 71 1.57 6.36 0.66
N PRO A 72 2.63 6.55 -0.14
CA PRO A 72 3.60 5.51 -0.42
C PRO A 72 4.63 5.36 0.70
N THR A 73 5.23 4.17 0.80
CA THR A 73 6.43 3.89 1.56
C THR A 73 7.52 3.44 0.61
N LEU A 74 8.67 4.12 0.64
CA LEU A 74 9.80 3.85 -0.23
C LEU A 74 10.73 2.82 0.40
N VAL A 75 11.32 1.97 -0.43
CA VAL A 75 12.27 0.93 -0.02
C VAL A 75 13.52 1.00 -0.90
N ASP A 76 14.66 1.13 -0.23
CA ASP A 76 15.98 0.91 -0.78
C ASP A 76 16.36 -0.55 -0.45
N LYS A 77 16.33 -1.39 -1.46
CA LYS A 77 16.42 -2.85 -1.29
C LYS A 77 17.81 -3.34 -0.92
N ASP A 78 18.81 -2.74 -1.51
CA ASP A 78 20.22 -3.13 -1.36
C ASP A 78 21.05 -2.15 -0.51
N LEU A 79 20.41 -1.11 0.03
CA LEU A 79 20.99 -0.09 0.90
C LEU A 79 22.07 0.75 0.19
N ASP A 80 21.90 0.98 -1.11
CA ASP A 80 22.79 1.84 -1.89
C ASP A 80 22.40 3.33 -1.89
N GLY A 81 21.35 3.68 -1.15
CA GLY A 81 20.82 5.03 -1.06
C GLY A 81 19.83 5.39 -2.18
N ILE A 82 19.46 4.44 -3.02
CA ILE A 82 18.56 4.63 -4.16
C ILE A 82 17.24 3.87 -3.92
N VAL A 83 16.12 4.50 -4.24
CA VAL A 83 14.81 3.88 -4.14
C VAL A 83 14.64 2.84 -5.23
N ASP A 84 14.32 1.59 -4.85
CA ASP A 84 14.05 0.48 -5.76
C ASP A 84 12.57 0.15 -5.86
N ILE A 85 11.84 0.30 -4.76
CA ILE A 85 10.46 -0.16 -4.62
C ILE A 85 9.66 0.90 -3.85
N ALA A 86 8.38 1.04 -4.21
CA ALA A 86 7.40 1.71 -3.36
C ALA A 86 6.23 0.77 -3.08
N TYR A 87 5.67 0.86 -1.89
CA TYR A 87 4.41 0.21 -1.51
C TYR A 87 3.36 1.26 -1.20
N ALA A 88 2.17 1.07 -1.70
CA ALA A 88 1.02 1.91 -1.37
C ALA A 88 -0.28 1.13 -1.54
N GLY A 89 -1.24 1.41 -0.67
CA GLY A 89 -2.59 0.85 -0.74
C GLY A 89 -3.59 1.80 -1.38
N ASP A 90 -4.75 1.29 -1.76
CA ASP A 90 -5.85 2.09 -2.25
C ASP A 90 -7.11 2.00 -1.37
N ARG A 91 -8.04 2.91 -1.61
CA ARG A 91 -9.31 2.95 -0.87
C ARG A 91 -10.21 1.74 -1.13
N GLY A 92 -9.98 1.03 -2.22
CA GLY A 92 -10.71 -0.18 -2.57
C GLY A 92 -10.19 -1.46 -1.88
N GLY A 93 -9.05 -1.38 -1.19
CA GLY A 93 -8.49 -2.49 -0.42
C GLY A 93 -7.34 -3.24 -1.07
N ASN A 94 -6.78 -2.73 -2.14
CA ASN A 94 -5.59 -3.31 -2.76
C ASN A 94 -4.30 -2.71 -2.17
N MET A 95 -3.26 -3.54 -2.06
CA MET A 95 -1.88 -3.12 -1.78
C MET A 95 -1.01 -3.41 -3.00
N TYR A 96 -0.24 -2.42 -3.42
CA TYR A 96 0.59 -2.49 -4.62
C TYR A 96 2.07 -2.42 -4.27
N ARG A 97 2.86 -3.15 -5.06
CA ARG A 97 4.30 -2.94 -5.18
C ARG A 97 4.59 -2.23 -6.50
N PHE A 98 5.30 -1.12 -6.44
CA PHE A 98 5.81 -0.39 -7.59
C PHE A 98 7.29 -0.71 -7.75
N ASP A 99 7.67 -1.26 -8.90
CA ASP A 99 9.08 -1.53 -9.25
C ASP A 99 9.68 -0.27 -9.90
N LEU A 100 10.63 0.33 -9.22
CA LEU A 100 11.33 1.58 -9.60
C LEU A 100 12.82 1.32 -9.84
N SER A 101 13.23 0.05 -9.97
CA SER A 101 14.64 -0.35 -10.03
C SER A 101 15.32 -0.04 -11.36
N ASN A 102 14.54 0.22 -12.42
CA ASN A 102 15.10 0.55 -13.73
C ASN A 102 15.48 2.02 -13.83
N SER A 103 16.63 2.33 -14.43
CA SER A 103 17.05 3.71 -14.71
C SER A 103 16.14 4.42 -15.74
N ASP A 104 15.50 3.67 -16.61
CA ASP A 104 14.47 4.13 -17.54
C ASP A 104 13.10 4.06 -16.87
N SER A 105 12.56 5.22 -16.51
CA SER A 105 11.26 5.32 -15.83
C SER A 105 10.07 4.80 -16.65
N SER A 106 10.20 4.70 -17.97
CA SER A 106 9.17 4.11 -18.82
C SER A 106 8.98 2.60 -18.61
N LYS A 107 9.94 1.95 -17.96
CA LYS A 107 9.92 0.54 -17.60
C LYS A 107 9.44 0.27 -16.16
N TRP A 108 9.12 1.32 -15.42
CA TRP A 108 8.55 1.17 -14.10
C TRP A 108 7.15 0.58 -14.18
N SER A 109 6.81 -0.24 -13.22
CA SER A 109 5.55 -0.99 -13.24
C SER A 109 4.96 -1.14 -11.85
N ALA A 110 3.68 -1.45 -11.79
CA ALA A 110 2.96 -1.75 -10.56
C ALA A 110 2.39 -3.17 -10.60
N LYS A 111 2.34 -3.80 -9.42
CA LYS A 111 1.76 -5.13 -9.23
C LYS A 111 0.94 -5.17 -7.95
N VAL A 112 -0.22 -5.82 -8.00
CA VAL A 112 -1.04 -6.11 -6.82
C VAL A 112 -0.38 -7.23 -6.03
N ILE A 113 -0.05 -7.01 -4.77
CA ILE A 113 0.46 -8.04 -3.86
C ILE A 113 -0.62 -8.55 -2.91
N PHE A 114 -1.64 -7.72 -2.65
CA PHE A 114 -2.78 -8.05 -1.79
C PHE A 114 -4.05 -7.43 -2.38
N GLU A 115 -5.12 -8.20 -2.40
CA GLU A 115 -6.44 -7.76 -2.78
C GLU A 115 -7.44 -8.04 -1.65
N GLY A 116 -7.97 -6.97 -1.09
CA GLY A 116 -8.99 -7.02 -0.03
C GLY A 116 -10.24 -6.25 -0.41
N ASP A 117 -11.12 -6.11 0.58
CA ASP A 117 -12.42 -5.43 0.45
C ASP A 117 -12.58 -4.26 1.42
N LYS A 118 -11.55 -3.93 2.18
CA LYS A 118 -11.54 -2.84 3.16
C LYS A 118 -10.58 -1.74 2.73
N PRO A 119 -10.94 -0.44 2.90
CA PRO A 119 -10.07 0.65 2.51
C PRO A 119 -8.71 0.61 3.21
N ILE A 120 -7.66 0.98 2.47
CA ILE A 120 -6.31 1.18 2.98
C ILE A 120 -5.97 2.65 2.76
N THR A 121 -5.96 3.45 3.83
CA THR A 121 -5.86 4.91 3.75
C THR A 121 -4.60 5.48 4.41
N SER A 122 -3.76 4.62 4.98
CA SER A 122 -2.47 4.99 5.57
C SER A 122 -1.29 4.36 4.85
N ALA A 123 -0.11 4.96 5.00
CA ALA A 123 1.12 4.39 4.47
C ALA A 123 1.44 3.05 5.13
N PRO A 124 1.86 2.02 4.39
CA PRO A 124 2.31 0.78 4.99
C PRO A 124 3.67 0.96 5.67
N ALA A 125 3.90 0.19 6.73
CA ALA A 125 5.23 -0.04 7.26
C ALA A 125 5.87 -1.23 6.56
N VAL A 126 7.17 -1.16 6.29
CA VAL A 126 7.91 -2.24 5.63
C VAL A 126 9.09 -2.63 6.50
N SER A 127 9.22 -3.92 6.78
CA SER A 127 10.38 -4.48 7.48
C SER A 127 11.07 -5.53 6.62
N ARG A 128 12.40 -5.50 6.65
CA ARG A 128 13.22 -6.46 5.93
C ARG A 128 13.42 -7.72 6.79
N LEU A 129 13.14 -8.86 6.20
CA LEU A 129 13.48 -10.18 6.73
C LEU A 129 14.67 -10.75 5.95
N ALA A 130 15.18 -11.91 6.36
CA ALA A 130 16.39 -12.50 5.76
C ALA A 130 16.26 -12.74 4.24
N ASP A 131 15.10 -13.21 3.80
CA ASP A 131 14.82 -13.63 2.42
C ASP A 131 13.64 -12.91 1.75
N LYS A 132 12.95 -12.03 2.48
CA LYS A 132 11.74 -11.34 2.04
C LYS A 132 11.52 -10.07 2.83
N ARG A 133 10.48 -9.33 2.46
CA ARG A 133 9.97 -8.19 3.21
C ARG A 133 8.62 -8.54 3.83
N VAL A 134 8.27 -7.90 4.92
CA VAL A 134 6.90 -7.86 5.40
C VAL A 134 6.33 -6.45 5.23
N VAL A 135 5.20 -6.36 4.56
CA VAL A 135 4.44 -5.12 4.34
C VAL A 135 3.28 -5.12 5.31
N ILE A 136 3.30 -4.20 6.26
CA ILE A 136 2.33 -4.13 7.37
C ILE A 136 1.43 -2.92 7.16
N PHE A 137 0.13 -3.14 7.15
CA PHE A 137 -0.86 -2.08 6.98
C PHE A 137 -2.17 -2.39 7.71
N GLY A 138 -2.83 -1.32 8.14
CA GLY A 138 -4.19 -1.40 8.68
C GLY A 138 -5.23 -1.13 7.61
N THR A 139 -6.44 -1.59 7.85
CA THR A 139 -7.62 -1.20 7.08
C THR A 139 -8.43 -0.17 7.86
N GLY A 140 -9.24 0.60 7.15
CA GLY A 140 -10.11 1.62 7.69
C GLY A 140 -10.06 2.90 6.88
N SER A 141 -11.03 3.76 7.11
CA SER A 141 -11.13 5.07 6.49
C SER A 141 -11.77 6.05 7.46
N ASP A 142 -11.25 7.27 7.49
CA ASP A 142 -11.78 8.41 8.23
C ASP A 142 -11.76 9.64 7.32
N LEU A 143 -12.29 9.47 6.11
CA LEU A 143 -12.25 10.47 5.04
C LEU A 143 -13.62 11.07 4.75
N SER A 144 -14.69 10.51 5.31
CA SER A 144 -16.07 10.96 5.15
C SER A 144 -16.86 10.82 6.43
N GLU A 145 -18.00 11.52 6.51
CA GLU A 145 -18.89 11.43 7.67
C GLU A 145 -19.45 10.01 7.85
N GLU A 146 -19.64 9.26 6.77
CA GLU A 146 -20.06 7.86 6.84
C GLU A 146 -18.98 6.96 7.43
N ASP A 147 -17.70 7.28 7.21
CA ASP A 147 -16.58 6.52 7.80
C ASP A 147 -16.55 6.65 9.33
N VAL A 148 -16.88 7.85 9.85
CA VAL A 148 -16.87 8.15 11.30
C VAL A 148 -17.90 7.34 12.08
N VAL A 149 -19.08 7.11 11.49
CA VAL A 149 -20.18 6.35 12.12
C VAL A 149 -20.15 4.86 11.76
N GLY A 150 -19.18 4.46 10.93
CA GLY A 150 -19.05 3.08 10.48
C GLY A 150 -18.51 2.15 11.57
N THR A 151 -19.22 1.07 11.85
CA THR A 151 -18.81 0.01 12.80
C THR A 151 -18.24 -1.22 12.10
N ASN A 152 -17.70 -1.04 10.90
CA ASN A 152 -17.17 -2.14 10.11
C ASN A 152 -15.90 -2.74 10.73
N GLN A 153 -15.86 -4.07 10.78
CA GLN A 153 -14.69 -4.81 11.23
C GLN A 153 -13.43 -4.41 10.44
N GLN A 154 -12.36 -4.05 11.16
CA GLN A 154 -11.07 -3.69 10.59
C GLN A 154 -10.00 -4.70 10.96
N TYR A 155 -8.89 -4.68 10.21
CA TYR A 155 -7.81 -5.65 10.29
C TYR A 155 -6.45 -4.98 10.21
N ILE A 156 -5.44 -5.65 10.76
CA ILE A 156 -4.04 -5.38 10.45
C ILE A 156 -3.48 -6.59 9.70
N TYR A 157 -2.85 -6.34 8.58
CA TYR A 157 -2.20 -7.35 7.75
C TYR A 157 -0.69 -7.19 7.76
N GLY A 158 0.02 -8.32 7.77
CA GLY A 158 1.44 -8.38 7.47
C GLY A 158 1.65 -9.33 6.29
N ILE A 159 1.87 -8.78 5.10
CA ILE A 159 2.00 -9.53 3.86
C ILE A 159 3.47 -9.73 3.55
N PHE A 160 3.89 -10.99 3.40
CA PHE A 160 5.23 -11.30 2.95
C PHE A 160 5.34 -11.05 1.45
N ASP A 161 6.40 -10.34 1.05
CA ASP A 161 6.67 -10.02 -0.33
C ASP A 161 8.15 -10.21 -0.66
N ASP A 162 8.41 -10.67 -1.88
CA ASP A 162 9.73 -10.76 -2.47
C ASP A 162 9.64 -10.39 -3.97
N ASP A 163 10.80 -10.23 -4.63
CA ASP A 163 10.84 -9.84 -6.04
C ASP A 163 10.37 -10.94 -7.00
N LYS A 164 10.26 -12.17 -6.51
CA LYS A 164 9.88 -13.36 -7.27
C LYS A 164 8.39 -13.67 -7.18
N ARG A 165 7.69 -13.05 -6.24
CA ARG A 165 6.28 -13.32 -6.00
C ARG A 165 5.43 -13.01 -7.24
N THR A 166 4.71 -14.00 -7.71
CA THR A 166 3.82 -13.90 -8.88
C THR A 166 2.34 -13.92 -8.51
N VAL A 167 2.00 -14.38 -7.29
CA VAL A 167 0.63 -14.57 -6.84
C VAL A 167 0.32 -13.57 -5.73
N LYS A 168 -0.80 -12.85 -5.88
CA LYS A 168 -1.33 -11.95 -4.83
C LYS A 168 -2.04 -12.74 -3.73
N VAL A 169 -2.09 -12.19 -2.52
CA VAL A 169 -2.99 -12.66 -1.46
C VAL A 169 -4.36 -12.03 -1.68
N THR A 170 -5.40 -12.84 -1.67
CA THR A 170 -6.79 -12.35 -1.82
C THR A 170 -7.59 -12.70 -0.57
N VAL A 171 -8.22 -11.69 0.04
CA VAL A 171 -9.15 -11.82 1.14
C VAL A 171 -10.47 -11.20 0.77
N GLN A 172 -11.55 -11.94 0.99
CA GLN A 172 -12.93 -11.50 0.72
C GLN A 172 -13.89 -12.12 1.73
N ASN A 173 -14.91 -11.38 2.14
CA ASN A 173 -16.00 -11.87 2.98
C ASN A 173 -15.55 -12.60 4.25
N GLY A 174 -14.54 -12.05 4.93
CA GLY A 174 -14.04 -12.60 6.18
C GLY A 174 -13.14 -13.84 6.05
N THR A 175 -12.79 -14.26 4.83
CA THR A 175 -11.78 -15.32 4.64
C THR A 175 -10.38 -14.76 4.86
N ALA A 176 -9.53 -15.53 5.53
CA ALA A 176 -8.15 -15.11 5.84
C ALA A 176 -7.20 -15.22 4.63
N GLY A 177 -7.66 -15.64 3.44
CA GLY A 177 -6.84 -15.72 2.24
C GLY A 177 -5.62 -16.65 2.34
N GLY A 178 -5.62 -17.57 3.30
CA GLY A 178 -4.48 -18.44 3.63
C GLY A 178 -3.43 -17.77 4.54
N LEU A 179 -3.72 -16.59 5.08
CA LEU A 179 -2.90 -15.92 6.09
C LEU A 179 -3.01 -16.62 7.45
N LEU A 180 -1.93 -16.52 8.23
CA LEU A 180 -1.95 -16.95 9.62
C LEU A 180 -2.76 -15.96 10.47
N GLU A 181 -3.79 -16.43 11.14
CA GLU A 181 -4.55 -15.62 12.06
C GLU A 181 -3.84 -15.47 13.40
N GLN A 182 -3.67 -14.23 13.85
CA GLN A 182 -3.28 -13.89 15.20
C GLN A 182 -4.51 -13.35 15.93
N ASN A 183 -4.73 -13.83 17.14
CA ASN A 183 -5.91 -13.48 17.93
C ASN A 183 -5.56 -12.43 18.98
N LEU A 184 -6.35 -11.38 19.03
CA LEU A 184 -6.30 -10.34 20.05
C LEU A 184 -7.39 -10.64 21.10
N THR A 185 -6.97 -10.96 22.33
CA THR A 185 -7.88 -11.21 23.43
C THR A 185 -7.68 -10.17 24.54
N GLN A 186 -8.73 -9.89 25.28
CA GLN A 186 -8.66 -8.99 26.43
C GLN A 186 -9.06 -9.73 27.70
N GLU A 187 -8.21 -9.62 28.70
CA GLU A 187 -8.52 -10.02 30.08
C GLU A 187 -8.40 -8.79 30.97
N ASN A 188 -9.51 -8.38 31.56
CA ASN A 188 -9.62 -7.11 32.31
C ASN A 188 -9.20 -5.90 31.45
N LYS A 189 -8.10 -5.23 31.82
CA LYS A 189 -7.54 -4.05 31.12
C LYS A 189 -6.31 -4.39 30.26
N THR A 190 -5.98 -5.68 30.11
CA THR A 190 -4.81 -6.15 29.39
C THR A 190 -5.21 -6.79 28.07
N LEU A 191 -4.53 -6.42 27.00
CA LEU A 191 -4.66 -7.04 25.69
C LEU A 191 -3.55 -8.06 25.48
N PHE A 192 -3.90 -9.23 25.01
CA PHE A 192 -2.99 -10.30 24.65
C PHE A 192 -3.09 -10.60 23.17
N LEU A 193 -1.96 -10.63 22.50
CA LEU A 193 -1.84 -11.03 21.09
C LEU A 193 -1.15 -12.38 21.04
N THR A 194 -1.71 -13.34 20.31
CA THR A 194 -1.04 -14.61 20.04
C THR A 194 0.26 -14.39 19.26
N ASN A 195 1.19 -15.30 19.40
CA ASN A 195 2.45 -15.31 18.66
C ASN A 195 2.60 -16.65 17.92
N ASN A 196 1.60 -16.98 17.11
CA ASN A 196 1.64 -18.17 16.27
C ASN A 196 2.70 -18.00 15.19
N LYS A 197 3.44 -19.07 14.89
CA LYS A 197 4.45 -19.05 13.84
C LYS A 197 3.82 -19.40 12.48
N ALA A 198 4.10 -18.61 11.47
CA ALA A 198 3.68 -18.92 10.11
C ALA A 198 4.36 -20.22 9.63
N SER A 199 3.56 -21.13 9.08
CA SER A 199 4.00 -22.44 8.58
C SER A 199 3.15 -22.87 7.39
N GLY A 200 3.64 -23.83 6.59
CA GLY A 200 2.95 -24.28 5.40
C GLY A 200 2.65 -23.11 4.44
N GLY A 201 1.44 -23.05 3.93
CA GLY A 201 1.05 -21.98 2.98
C GLY A 201 1.08 -20.58 3.55
N SER A 202 0.94 -20.37 4.88
CA SER A 202 1.02 -19.05 5.51
C SER A 202 2.46 -18.54 5.63
N ALA A 203 3.48 -19.42 5.60
CA ALA A 203 4.89 -19.03 5.64
C ALA A 203 5.29 -18.13 4.46
N ASP A 204 4.61 -18.30 3.31
CA ASP A 204 4.85 -17.51 2.10
C ASP A 204 3.89 -16.33 1.93
N LYS A 205 2.78 -16.29 2.67
CA LYS A 205 1.72 -15.29 2.52
C LYS A 205 1.77 -14.20 3.57
N GLY A 206 1.85 -14.56 4.83
CA GLY A 206 1.87 -13.62 5.95
C GLY A 206 0.80 -13.92 7.02
N TRP A 207 0.36 -12.87 7.69
CA TRP A 207 -0.51 -12.94 8.86
C TRP A 207 -1.58 -11.85 8.87
N VAL A 208 -2.61 -12.06 9.66
CA VAL A 208 -3.71 -11.11 9.90
C VAL A 208 -4.08 -11.05 11.37
N VAL A 209 -4.40 -9.85 11.84
CA VAL A 209 -5.00 -9.59 13.16
C VAL A 209 -6.36 -8.93 12.95
N LYS A 210 -7.40 -9.51 13.53
CA LYS A 210 -8.72 -8.92 13.62
C LYS A 210 -8.72 -7.89 14.75
N LEU A 211 -9.02 -6.62 14.44
CA LEU A 211 -9.20 -5.59 15.45
C LEU A 211 -10.54 -5.76 16.16
N ARG A 212 -10.64 -5.30 17.40
CA ARG A 212 -11.92 -5.31 18.10
C ARG A 212 -12.81 -4.23 17.53
N GLU A 213 -14.09 -4.53 17.47
CA GLU A 213 -15.11 -3.53 17.29
C GLU A 213 -15.11 -2.63 18.55
N GLY A 214 -15.03 -1.32 18.35
CA GLY A 214 -15.06 -0.34 19.43
C GLY A 214 -16.42 -0.22 20.09
#